data_a426b08e9f5f38052544cfb33f11d3f7
#
_entry.id   a426b08e9f5f38052544cfb33f11d3f7
#
_cell.length_a   1.000
_cell.length_b   1.000
_cell.length_c   1.000
_cell.angle_alpha   90.00
_cell.angle_beta   90.00
_cell.angle_gamma   90.00
#
_symmetry.space_group_name_H-M   'P 1'
#
loop_
_entity.id
_entity.type
_entity.pdbx_description
1 polymer ?
#
loop_
_entity_poly.entity_id
_entity_poly.type
_entity_poly.pdbx_seq_one_letter_code
_entity_poly.pdbx_strand_id
1 'polypeptide(L)'
;MVAAQNTYAPAIRFDADDRNDQAIIDARNIAVTFKVEHGTVEAVKDISFQLYRGETIAIVGESGSGKSVTARTIMGLLTKRASVSKTATVRFNGDDILKFSSRQRRALRGNRISMIFQEPMSSLNPIYTIGSQIVEAIRVHSKLSRKQAEARALDLLRQVQIPEPEARLKQYPHQLSGGQRQRVMIAMALSNDPDVLIADEPTTALDVTVQAQILNLIRDLQKKRGMAVVLITHDLTIVKQFSDYVYVMQHGEMREHNTTERLFAAPNHPYTRKLLASEPHGSAKPMPENSGVLLTANGVRVSFMMRYGGLFKPELKELVAVDDLGLTLRRHETLGIVGESGSGKTTFGQSLLRLNEPVAGEVIFDGERVDGRSRSQMRPLRSRMQVVFQDPFASLNPRMTIGQIIEEGLVINGLGKTKAERLERVRDALEAAGMPGNILSRFPHEFSGGQRQRIAIARAVALEPEFILLDEPTSALDLSVQAQIIDLLRKLQDERGLSYLFISHDLKVVRALCHRVIVMQRGRIVEEGPVEEVLNRPKTEYTQRLVRAAFEIA
;
A
#
# COMPACT_ATOMS: atom_id res chain seq x y z
N MET A 1 -9.45 -18.83 -40.73
CA MET A 1 -9.06 -18.11 -39.52
C MET A 1 -7.61 -18.42 -39.26
N VAL A 2 -6.73 -17.51 -39.67
CA VAL A 2 -5.27 -17.66 -39.56
C VAL A 2 -4.90 -17.15 -38.19
N ALA A 3 -4.32 -18.01 -37.37
CA ALA A 3 -3.74 -17.65 -36.08
C ALA A 3 -2.58 -16.65 -36.32
N ALA A 4 -2.75 -15.41 -35.90
CA ALA A 4 -1.66 -14.43 -35.86
C ALA A 4 -0.61 -14.95 -34.88
N GLN A 5 0.49 -15.45 -35.41
CA GLN A 5 1.68 -15.78 -34.65
C GLN A 5 2.21 -14.50 -33.98
N ASN A 6 2.26 -14.55 -32.66
CA ASN A 6 2.73 -13.51 -31.78
C ASN A 6 4.27 -13.43 -31.90
N THR A 7 4.78 -12.65 -32.85
CA THR A 7 6.22 -12.47 -33.16
C THR A 7 6.87 -11.35 -32.33
N TYR A 8 6.45 -11.14 -31.09
CA TYR A 8 7.15 -10.29 -30.15
C TYR A 8 7.75 -11.12 -29.01
N ALA A 9 8.77 -11.93 -29.33
CA ALA A 9 9.73 -12.29 -28.31
C ALA A 9 10.67 -11.08 -28.17
N PRO A 10 10.67 -10.36 -27.03
CA PRO A 10 11.66 -9.31 -26.81
C PRO A 10 13.03 -9.98 -26.81
N ALA A 11 13.97 -9.43 -27.58
CA ALA A 11 15.35 -9.84 -27.50
C ALA A 11 15.78 -9.68 -26.03
N ILE A 12 15.92 -10.81 -25.34
CA ILE A 12 16.44 -10.83 -23.98
C ILE A 12 17.85 -10.24 -24.09
N ARG A 13 18.28 -9.45 -23.10
CA ARG A 13 19.58 -8.78 -22.97
C ARG A 13 20.77 -9.79 -22.95
N PHE A 14 20.70 -10.82 -23.80
CA PHE A 14 21.72 -11.88 -23.94
C PHE A 14 22.75 -11.57 -25.03
N ASP A 15 22.54 -10.53 -25.82
CA ASP A 15 23.57 -10.04 -26.71
C ASP A 15 24.65 -9.36 -25.86
N ALA A 16 25.85 -9.85 -26.05
CA ALA A 16 27.06 -9.36 -25.41
C ALA A 16 27.21 -7.85 -25.72
N ASP A 17 26.53 -7.05 -24.90
CA ASP A 17 26.82 -5.65 -24.83
C ASP A 17 28.19 -5.52 -24.14
N ASP A 18 29.06 -4.67 -24.62
CA ASP A 18 30.48 -4.44 -24.30
C ASP A 18 30.83 -4.28 -22.78
N ARG A 19 30.00 -4.78 -21.88
CA ARG A 19 30.28 -4.84 -20.46
C ARG A 19 31.10 -6.08 -20.16
N ASN A 20 32.35 -5.85 -19.88
CA ASN A 20 33.33 -6.84 -19.42
C ASN A 20 32.95 -7.44 -18.03
N ASP A 21 31.73 -7.16 -17.50
CA ASP A 21 31.26 -7.55 -16.18
C ASP A 21 30.28 -8.73 -16.24
N GLN A 22 30.67 -9.81 -15.59
CA GLN A 22 29.82 -10.98 -15.39
C GLN A 22 28.61 -10.61 -14.49
N ALA A 23 27.39 -10.97 -14.92
CA ALA A 23 26.18 -10.77 -14.10
C ALA A 23 26.32 -11.44 -12.73
N ILE A 24 25.97 -10.70 -11.66
CA ILE A 24 25.95 -11.25 -10.30
C ILE A 24 24.79 -12.22 -10.10
N ILE A 25 23.63 -11.95 -10.73
CA ILE A 25 22.50 -12.88 -10.87
C ILE A 25 22.23 -13.06 -12.36
N ASP A 26 22.25 -14.31 -12.84
CA ASP A 26 21.79 -14.71 -14.17
C ASP A 26 20.67 -15.75 -14.00
N ALA A 27 19.44 -15.31 -14.15
CA ALA A 27 18.24 -16.12 -14.00
C ALA A 27 17.65 -16.42 -15.36
N ARG A 28 17.43 -17.73 -15.66
CA ARG A 28 16.93 -18.17 -16.96
C ARG A 28 15.81 -19.19 -16.81
N ASN A 29 14.79 -19.07 -17.64
CA ASN A 29 13.69 -20.00 -17.82
C ASN A 29 13.00 -20.35 -16.48
N ILE A 30 12.85 -19.34 -15.58
CA ILE A 30 12.16 -19.53 -14.31
C ILE A 30 10.68 -19.74 -14.61
N ALA A 31 10.18 -20.94 -14.33
CA ALA A 31 8.75 -21.25 -14.31
C ALA A 31 8.38 -21.90 -12.98
N VAL A 32 7.28 -21.44 -12.38
CA VAL A 32 6.84 -21.89 -11.05
C VAL A 32 5.36 -22.22 -11.07
N THR A 33 5.03 -23.45 -10.66
CA THR A 33 3.66 -23.96 -10.57
C THR A 33 3.33 -24.32 -9.13
N PHE A 34 2.15 -23.93 -8.65
CA PHE A 34 1.64 -24.33 -7.34
C PHE A 34 0.54 -25.38 -7.47
N LYS A 35 0.59 -26.41 -6.63
CA LYS A 35 -0.53 -27.34 -6.43
C LYS A 35 -1.55 -26.73 -5.50
N VAL A 36 -2.78 -26.57 -5.97
CA VAL A 36 -3.95 -26.10 -5.22
C VAL A 36 -4.99 -27.22 -5.09
N GLU A 37 -6.03 -27.04 -4.27
CA GLU A 37 -7.05 -28.06 -4.02
C GLU A 37 -7.75 -28.55 -5.30
N HIS A 38 -7.94 -27.65 -6.25
CA HIS A 38 -8.62 -27.95 -7.53
C HIS A 38 -7.71 -27.72 -8.73
N GLY A 39 -6.49 -28.33 -8.72
CA GLY A 39 -5.60 -28.29 -9.89
C GLY A 39 -4.23 -27.66 -9.63
N THR A 40 -3.72 -26.97 -10.63
CA THR A 40 -2.42 -26.30 -10.60
C THR A 40 -2.53 -24.87 -11.09
N VAL A 41 -1.76 -23.97 -10.49
CA VAL A 41 -1.67 -22.55 -10.90
C VAL A 41 -0.23 -22.28 -11.33
N GLU A 42 -0.05 -21.86 -12.57
CA GLU A 42 1.23 -21.38 -13.09
C GLU A 42 1.42 -19.92 -12.68
N ALA A 43 2.17 -19.69 -11.61
CA ALA A 43 2.40 -18.36 -11.07
C ALA A 43 3.51 -17.60 -11.81
N VAL A 44 4.47 -18.31 -12.39
CA VAL A 44 5.56 -17.75 -13.21
C VAL A 44 5.76 -18.67 -14.41
N LYS A 45 5.87 -18.07 -15.60
CA LYS A 45 6.00 -18.76 -16.87
C LYS A 45 7.21 -18.20 -17.63
N ASP A 46 8.30 -18.98 -17.67
CA ASP A 46 9.50 -18.69 -18.46
C ASP A 46 10.06 -17.26 -18.30
N ILE A 47 10.40 -16.88 -17.07
CA ILE A 47 11.01 -15.59 -16.76
C ILE A 47 12.54 -15.71 -16.82
N SER A 48 13.17 -14.75 -17.50
CA SER A 48 14.62 -14.63 -17.55
C SER A 48 15.05 -13.19 -17.34
N PHE A 49 16.10 -12.96 -16.52
CA PHE A 49 16.66 -11.63 -16.29
C PHE A 49 18.11 -11.71 -15.78
N GLN A 50 18.81 -10.59 -15.88
CA GLN A 50 20.17 -10.42 -15.38
C GLN A 50 20.25 -9.20 -14.45
N LEU A 51 21.14 -9.28 -13.46
CA LEU A 51 21.47 -8.22 -12.52
C LEU A 51 22.99 -8.10 -12.42
N TYR A 52 23.50 -6.90 -12.49
CA TYR A 52 24.94 -6.60 -12.41
C TYR A 52 25.29 -5.94 -11.06
N ARG A 53 26.59 -5.96 -10.71
CA ARG A 53 27.05 -5.32 -9.45
C ARG A 53 26.79 -3.82 -9.47
N GLY A 54 26.28 -3.28 -8.35
CA GLY A 54 25.95 -1.87 -8.22
C GLY A 54 24.73 -1.40 -9.02
N GLU A 55 24.09 -2.31 -9.80
CA GLU A 55 22.88 -2.02 -10.58
C GLU A 55 21.63 -2.18 -9.72
N THR A 56 20.61 -1.36 -9.99
CA THR A 56 19.24 -1.58 -9.50
C THR A 56 18.35 -1.98 -10.67
N ILE A 57 17.83 -3.20 -10.65
CA ILE A 57 16.74 -3.58 -11.56
C ILE A 57 15.39 -3.47 -10.85
N ALA A 58 14.37 -3.01 -11.58
CA ALA A 58 12.99 -3.04 -11.09
C ALA A 58 12.20 -4.18 -11.77
N ILE A 59 11.41 -4.91 -10.99
CA ILE A 59 10.41 -5.85 -11.50
C ILE A 59 9.03 -5.27 -11.17
N VAL A 60 8.27 -4.91 -12.22
CA VAL A 60 6.98 -4.21 -12.09
C VAL A 60 5.84 -5.00 -12.71
N GLY A 61 4.61 -4.69 -12.31
CA GLY A 61 3.38 -5.32 -12.82
C GLY A 61 2.29 -5.34 -11.76
N GLU A 62 1.08 -5.71 -12.15
CA GLU A 62 -0.09 -5.83 -11.26
C GLU A 62 0.11 -6.92 -10.19
N SER A 63 -0.73 -6.90 -9.13
CA SER A 63 -0.76 -7.95 -8.12
C SER A 63 -1.06 -9.31 -8.76
N GLY A 64 -0.40 -10.36 -8.28
CA GLY A 64 -0.54 -11.69 -8.88
C GLY A 64 0.23 -11.89 -10.19
N SER A 65 1.01 -10.92 -10.69
CA SER A 65 1.83 -11.10 -11.90
C SER A 65 3.06 -12.01 -11.72
N GLY A 66 3.35 -12.47 -10.49
CA GLY A 66 4.45 -13.42 -10.22
C GLY A 66 5.73 -12.79 -9.65
N LYS A 67 5.80 -11.48 -9.43
CA LYS A 67 6.99 -10.74 -8.95
C LYS A 67 7.60 -11.32 -7.66
N SER A 68 6.81 -11.38 -6.60
CA SER A 68 7.26 -11.92 -5.31
C SER A 68 7.57 -13.43 -5.36
N VAL A 69 6.89 -14.18 -6.24
CA VAL A 69 7.20 -15.60 -6.48
C VAL A 69 8.57 -15.73 -7.14
N THR A 70 8.90 -14.88 -8.11
CA THR A 70 10.23 -14.82 -8.74
C THR A 70 11.33 -14.53 -7.71
N ALA A 71 11.13 -13.50 -6.85
CA ALA A 71 12.04 -13.18 -5.75
C ALA A 71 12.26 -14.35 -4.77
N ARG A 72 11.16 -14.98 -4.34
CA ARG A 72 11.20 -16.15 -3.45
C ARG A 72 11.87 -17.36 -4.11
N THR A 73 11.81 -17.49 -5.44
CA THR A 73 12.53 -18.53 -6.19
C THR A 73 14.03 -18.34 -6.08
N ILE A 74 14.53 -17.13 -6.29
CA ILE A 74 15.95 -16.78 -6.12
C ILE A 74 16.41 -17.12 -4.69
N MET A 75 15.60 -16.73 -3.70
CA MET A 75 15.89 -17.02 -2.30
C MET A 75 15.71 -18.51 -1.94
N GLY A 76 15.12 -19.32 -2.83
CA GLY A 76 14.74 -20.71 -2.54
C GLY A 76 13.76 -20.81 -1.36
N LEU A 77 12.85 -19.85 -1.20
CA LEU A 77 11.85 -19.75 -0.12
C LEU A 77 10.46 -20.22 -0.55
N LEU A 78 10.35 -20.91 -1.66
CA LEU A 78 9.07 -21.47 -2.10
C LEU A 78 8.58 -22.57 -1.16
N THR A 79 7.26 -22.66 -1.01
CA THR A 79 6.61 -23.69 -0.19
C THR A 79 6.76 -25.09 -0.83
N LYS A 80 6.54 -26.16 -0.06
CA LYS A 80 6.54 -27.53 -0.58
C LYS A 80 5.48 -27.83 -1.66
N ARG A 81 4.45 -26.96 -1.79
CA ARG A 81 3.41 -27.06 -2.82
C ARG A 81 3.85 -26.47 -4.16
N ALA A 82 4.96 -25.73 -4.18
CA ALA A 82 5.52 -25.14 -5.40
C ALA A 82 6.51 -26.09 -6.06
N SER A 83 6.50 -26.12 -7.38
CA SER A 83 7.51 -26.78 -8.21
C SER A 83 8.13 -25.78 -9.16
N VAL A 84 9.46 -25.76 -9.23
CA VAL A 84 10.24 -24.98 -10.20
C VAL A 84 10.56 -25.87 -11.39
N SER A 85 10.50 -25.32 -12.61
CA SER A 85 10.87 -26.04 -13.83
C SER A 85 12.27 -26.64 -13.74
N LYS A 86 12.45 -27.81 -14.32
CA LYS A 86 13.77 -28.48 -14.42
C LYS A 86 14.75 -27.74 -15.34
N THR A 87 14.24 -26.92 -16.26
CA THR A 87 15.03 -26.09 -17.19
C THR A 87 15.46 -24.76 -16.57
N ALA A 88 14.86 -24.39 -15.43
CA ALA A 88 15.21 -23.17 -14.73
C ALA A 88 16.63 -23.23 -14.18
N THR A 89 17.35 -22.12 -14.34
CA THR A 89 18.65 -21.91 -13.69
C THR A 89 18.67 -20.53 -13.05
N VAL A 90 19.25 -20.44 -11.86
CA VAL A 90 19.54 -19.16 -11.21
C VAL A 90 21.00 -19.20 -10.78
N ARG A 91 21.85 -18.48 -11.49
CA ARG A 91 23.28 -18.43 -11.17
C ARG A 91 23.57 -17.19 -10.33
N PHE A 92 24.27 -17.42 -9.23
CA PHE A 92 24.84 -16.35 -8.40
C PHE A 92 26.35 -16.44 -8.47
N ASN A 93 27.03 -15.42 -8.98
CA ASN A 93 28.45 -15.44 -9.29
C ASN A 93 28.89 -16.70 -10.10
N GLY A 94 28.05 -17.14 -11.03
CA GLY A 94 28.30 -18.32 -11.87
C GLY A 94 27.75 -19.66 -11.34
N ASP A 95 27.51 -19.81 -10.03
CA ASP A 95 27.01 -21.03 -9.41
C ASP A 95 25.49 -21.15 -9.45
N ASP A 96 24.95 -22.28 -9.92
CA ASP A 96 23.50 -22.51 -9.97
C ASP A 96 22.92 -22.79 -8.57
N ILE A 97 22.34 -21.77 -7.94
CA ILE A 97 21.83 -21.85 -6.57
C ILE A 97 20.58 -22.72 -6.43
N LEU A 98 19.89 -23.06 -7.53
CA LEU A 98 18.75 -23.99 -7.49
C LEU A 98 19.21 -25.40 -7.18
N LYS A 99 20.48 -25.74 -7.50
CA LYS A 99 21.11 -27.05 -7.21
C LYS A 99 21.76 -27.14 -5.83
N PHE A 100 21.81 -26.01 -5.09
CA PHE A 100 22.45 -25.99 -3.78
C PHE A 100 21.73 -26.88 -2.77
N SER A 101 22.52 -27.55 -1.93
CA SER A 101 22.04 -28.25 -0.75
C SER A 101 21.40 -27.29 0.25
N SER A 102 20.61 -27.81 1.18
CA SER A 102 20.00 -27.02 2.25
C SER A 102 21.02 -26.23 3.09
N ARG A 103 22.23 -26.78 3.27
CA ARG A 103 23.35 -26.12 3.99
C ARG A 103 23.90 -24.96 3.20
N GLN A 104 24.14 -25.12 1.91
CA GLN A 104 24.62 -24.05 1.02
C GLN A 104 23.60 -22.91 0.88
N ARG A 105 22.31 -23.25 0.73
CA ARG A 105 21.23 -22.23 0.69
C ARG A 105 21.16 -21.44 1.99
N ARG A 106 21.30 -22.07 3.17
CA ARG A 106 21.33 -21.37 4.45
C ARG A 106 22.54 -20.45 4.57
N ALA A 107 23.70 -20.86 4.08
CA ALA A 107 24.91 -20.03 4.08
C ALA A 107 24.78 -18.80 3.14
N LEU A 108 23.98 -18.91 2.08
CA LEU A 108 23.74 -17.83 1.11
C LEU A 108 22.73 -16.80 1.62
N ARG A 109 21.59 -17.27 2.18
CA ARG A 109 20.47 -16.43 2.62
C ARG A 109 20.84 -15.57 3.82
N GLY A 110 20.51 -14.27 3.77
CA GLY A 110 20.81 -13.31 4.84
C GLY A 110 22.29 -12.99 5.00
N ASN A 111 23.15 -13.57 4.16
CA ASN A 111 24.58 -13.33 4.12
C ASN A 111 24.98 -12.66 2.79
N ARG A 112 24.92 -13.41 1.69
CA ARG A 112 25.31 -12.92 0.36
C ARG A 112 24.11 -12.38 -0.44
N ILE A 113 22.93 -12.99 -0.27
CA ILE A 113 21.65 -12.51 -0.82
C ILE A 113 20.72 -12.30 0.35
N SER A 114 20.24 -11.08 0.53
CA SER A 114 19.26 -10.70 1.55
C SER A 114 17.95 -10.23 0.92
N MET A 115 16.86 -10.28 1.71
CA MET A 115 15.54 -9.86 1.26
C MET A 115 14.84 -9.02 2.31
N ILE A 116 14.24 -7.91 1.86
CA ILE A 116 13.25 -7.13 2.60
C ILE A 116 11.88 -7.64 2.13
N PHE A 117 11.06 -8.11 3.07
CA PHE A 117 9.73 -8.65 2.77
C PHE A 117 8.67 -7.55 2.77
N GLN A 118 7.59 -7.76 2.04
CA GLN A 118 6.48 -6.81 1.84
C GLN A 118 5.82 -6.36 3.15
N GLU A 119 5.68 -7.26 4.14
CA GLU A 119 4.98 -6.97 5.39
C GLU A 119 5.93 -6.92 6.59
N PRO A 120 6.19 -5.73 7.19
CA PRO A 120 7.00 -5.61 8.40
C PRO A 120 6.44 -6.35 9.61
N MET A 121 5.09 -6.42 9.71
CA MET A 121 4.41 -7.04 10.84
C MET A 121 4.59 -8.56 10.90
N SER A 122 4.65 -9.22 9.74
CA SER A 122 4.85 -10.67 9.64
C SER A 122 6.33 -11.07 9.67
N SER A 123 7.24 -10.11 9.41
CA SER A 123 8.68 -10.37 9.29
C SER A 123 9.43 -10.24 10.60
N LEU A 124 8.93 -9.42 11.54
CA LEU A 124 9.50 -9.26 12.88
C LEU A 124 8.72 -10.10 13.89
N ASN A 125 9.42 -10.89 14.70
CA ASN A 125 8.77 -11.67 15.76
C ASN A 125 8.35 -10.75 16.91
N PRO A 126 7.03 -10.65 17.23
CA PRO A 126 6.52 -9.68 18.21
C PRO A 126 6.95 -9.95 19.67
N ILE A 127 7.39 -11.16 19.99
CA ILE A 127 7.78 -11.55 21.37
C ILE A 127 9.28 -11.35 21.66
N TYR A 128 10.10 -10.98 20.67
CA TYR A 128 11.51 -10.69 20.86
C TYR A 128 11.80 -9.21 20.67
N THR A 129 12.80 -8.70 21.40
CA THR A 129 13.26 -7.32 21.23
C THR A 129 13.93 -7.12 19.88
N ILE A 130 13.93 -5.87 19.39
CA ILE A 130 14.61 -5.49 18.14
C ILE A 130 16.09 -5.90 18.16
N GLY A 131 16.78 -5.59 19.26
CA GLY A 131 18.19 -5.92 19.42
C GLY A 131 18.47 -7.41 19.35
N SER A 132 17.62 -8.24 19.98
CA SER A 132 17.81 -9.71 19.95
C SER A 132 17.68 -10.27 18.53
N GLN A 133 16.73 -9.77 17.74
CA GLN A 133 16.50 -10.22 16.36
C GLN A 133 17.64 -9.81 15.41
N ILE A 134 18.16 -8.57 15.53
CA ILE A 134 19.31 -8.12 14.72
C ILE A 134 20.57 -8.91 15.12
N VAL A 135 20.80 -9.09 16.42
CA VAL A 135 21.96 -9.88 16.93
C VAL A 135 21.91 -11.33 16.44
N GLU A 136 20.73 -11.94 16.42
CA GLU A 136 20.53 -13.29 15.88
C GLU A 136 20.90 -13.34 14.39
N ALA A 137 20.38 -12.40 13.57
CA ALA A 137 20.68 -12.32 12.14
C ALA A 137 22.19 -12.19 11.86
N ILE A 138 22.91 -11.41 12.67
CA ILE A 138 24.36 -11.27 12.59
C ILE A 138 25.07 -12.60 12.94
N ARG A 139 24.71 -13.21 14.07
CA ARG A 139 25.44 -14.36 14.61
C ARG A 139 25.22 -15.66 13.88
N VAL A 140 24.12 -15.80 13.14
CA VAL A 140 23.87 -16.97 12.29
C VAL A 140 24.96 -17.13 11.23
N HIS A 141 25.55 -16.02 10.76
CA HIS A 141 26.55 -16.03 9.68
C HIS A 141 27.94 -15.55 10.10
N SER A 142 28.12 -15.11 11.34
CA SER A 142 29.39 -14.61 11.85
C SER A 142 29.83 -15.32 13.13
N LYS A 143 31.13 -15.32 13.39
CA LYS A 143 31.71 -15.82 14.65
C LYS A 143 31.82 -14.75 15.73
N LEU A 144 31.10 -13.66 15.59
CA LEU A 144 31.14 -12.53 16.54
C LEU A 144 30.62 -12.97 17.92
N SER A 145 31.28 -12.52 18.97
CA SER A 145 30.75 -12.62 20.33
C SER A 145 29.45 -11.83 20.45
N ARG A 146 28.62 -12.15 21.45
CA ARG A 146 27.36 -11.43 21.68
C ARG A 146 27.57 -9.92 21.81
N LYS A 147 28.58 -9.49 22.57
CA LYS A 147 28.92 -8.08 22.77
C LYS A 147 29.31 -7.38 21.46
N GLN A 148 30.07 -8.05 20.59
CA GLN A 148 30.42 -7.50 19.27
C GLN A 148 29.21 -7.45 18.35
N ALA A 149 28.32 -8.44 18.38
CA ALA A 149 27.09 -8.44 17.59
C ALA A 149 26.12 -7.35 18.09
N GLU A 150 26.02 -7.10 19.39
CA GLU A 150 25.22 -5.98 19.95
C GLU A 150 25.78 -4.62 19.51
N ALA A 151 27.10 -4.44 19.51
CA ALA A 151 27.73 -3.21 18.99
C ALA A 151 27.45 -3.02 17.49
N ARG A 152 27.53 -4.09 16.70
CA ARG A 152 27.19 -4.07 15.26
C ARG A 152 25.69 -3.76 15.05
N ALA A 153 24.79 -4.35 15.85
CA ALA A 153 23.37 -4.06 15.79
C ALA A 153 23.05 -2.59 16.07
N LEU A 154 23.73 -1.98 17.05
CA LEU A 154 23.62 -0.57 17.33
C LEU A 154 24.09 0.31 16.17
N ASP A 155 25.24 -0.04 15.57
CA ASP A 155 25.77 0.67 14.40
C ASP A 155 24.81 0.58 13.20
N LEU A 156 24.22 -0.60 12.94
CA LEU A 156 23.20 -0.78 11.90
C LEU A 156 21.97 0.10 12.14
N LEU A 157 21.46 0.20 13.37
CA LEU A 157 20.32 1.08 13.68
C LEU A 157 20.66 2.56 13.46
N ARG A 158 21.92 2.97 13.70
CA ARG A 158 22.40 4.32 13.37
C ARG A 158 22.47 4.52 11.85
N GLN A 159 23.00 3.55 11.10
CA GLN A 159 23.08 3.62 9.64
C GLN A 159 21.70 3.75 8.99
N VAL A 160 20.68 3.06 9.52
CA VAL A 160 19.29 3.21 9.06
C VAL A 160 18.55 4.37 9.71
N GLN A 161 19.26 5.27 10.39
CA GLN A 161 18.74 6.51 10.98
C GLN A 161 17.56 6.29 11.94
N ILE A 162 17.60 5.25 12.76
CA ILE A 162 16.64 5.06 13.85
C ILE A 162 16.96 6.07 14.97
N PRO A 163 15.99 6.89 15.42
CA PRO A 163 16.19 7.80 16.54
C PRO A 163 16.36 7.02 17.85
N GLU A 164 17.26 7.48 18.73
CA GLU A 164 17.56 6.86 20.04
C GLU A 164 17.86 5.34 19.93
N PRO A 165 18.81 4.91 19.10
CA PRO A 165 18.98 3.51 18.75
C PRO A 165 19.30 2.62 19.95
N GLU A 166 19.95 3.13 20.99
CA GLU A 166 20.24 2.42 22.25
C GLU A 166 18.96 2.04 23.01
N ALA A 167 17.97 2.93 23.03
CA ALA A 167 16.68 2.66 23.64
C ALA A 167 15.85 1.69 22.78
N ARG A 168 15.91 1.85 21.44
CA ARG A 168 15.12 1.02 20.51
C ARG A 168 15.59 -0.44 20.45
N LEU A 169 16.87 -0.72 20.68
CA LEU A 169 17.37 -2.10 20.78
C LEU A 169 16.62 -2.94 21.83
N LYS A 170 16.15 -2.30 22.91
CA LYS A 170 15.42 -2.96 24.01
C LYS A 170 13.92 -3.04 23.80
N GLN A 171 13.38 -2.38 22.78
CA GLN A 171 11.95 -2.36 22.47
C GLN A 171 11.52 -3.55 21.65
N TYR A 172 10.19 -3.80 21.67
CA TYR A 172 9.52 -4.81 20.87
C TYR A 172 8.96 -4.19 19.58
N PRO A 173 8.73 -4.98 18.52
CA PRO A 173 8.22 -4.47 17.25
C PRO A 173 6.95 -3.62 17.35
N HIS A 174 6.00 -4.00 18.22
CA HIS A 174 4.74 -3.28 18.39
C HIS A 174 4.89 -1.88 19.01
N GLN A 175 6.05 -1.56 19.61
CA GLN A 175 6.36 -0.26 20.20
C GLN A 175 6.96 0.73 19.18
N LEU A 176 7.22 0.27 17.94
CA LEU A 176 7.78 1.08 16.87
C LEU A 176 6.69 1.50 15.87
N SER A 177 6.87 2.67 15.23
CA SER A 177 6.05 3.06 14.08
C SER A 177 6.30 2.16 12.87
N GLY A 178 5.41 2.21 11.85
CA GLY A 178 5.56 1.44 10.62
C GLY A 178 6.92 1.71 9.93
N GLY A 179 7.28 2.98 9.75
CA GLY A 179 8.56 3.35 9.15
C GLY A 179 9.78 2.94 9.99
N GLN A 180 9.68 2.97 11.33
CA GLN A 180 10.76 2.47 12.19
C GLN A 180 10.91 0.96 12.08
N ARG A 181 9.82 0.19 12.02
CA ARG A 181 9.86 -1.26 11.78
C ARG A 181 10.49 -1.59 10.44
N GLN A 182 10.16 -0.82 9.40
CA GLN A 182 10.77 -0.98 8.08
C GLN A 182 12.28 -0.73 8.11
N ARG A 183 12.73 0.34 8.78
CA ARG A 183 14.17 0.62 8.97
C ARG A 183 14.88 -0.50 9.73
N VAL A 184 14.23 -1.11 10.72
CA VAL A 184 14.77 -2.29 11.43
C VAL A 184 14.92 -3.49 10.49
N MET A 185 13.92 -3.75 9.63
CA MET A 185 14.03 -4.82 8.64
C MET A 185 15.17 -4.59 7.65
N ILE A 186 15.36 -3.34 7.21
CA ILE A 186 16.51 -2.97 6.37
C ILE A 186 17.82 -3.23 7.13
N ALA A 187 17.91 -2.82 8.41
CA ALA A 187 19.09 -3.10 9.24
C ALA A 187 19.37 -4.61 9.35
N MET A 188 18.33 -5.43 9.53
CA MET A 188 18.47 -6.90 9.54
C MET A 188 18.91 -7.44 8.18
N ALA A 189 18.33 -6.99 7.09
CA ALA A 189 18.70 -7.41 5.75
C ALA A 189 20.17 -7.06 5.41
N LEU A 190 20.67 -5.94 5.92
CA LEU A 190 22.03 -5.45 5.68
C LEU A 190 23.06 -5.92 6.73
N SER A 191 22.64 -6.75 7.69
CA SER A 191 23.46 -7.12 8.87
C SER A 191 24.77 -7.82 8.54
N ASN A 192 24.81 -8.55 7.44
CA ASN A 192 25.96 -9.34 6.98
C ASN A 192 26.57 -8.81 5.66
N ASP A 193 26.36 -7.54 5.32
CA ASP A 193 26.90 -6.86 4.13
C ASP A 193 26.65 -7.66 2.82
N PRO A 194 25.38 -7.88 2.43
CA PRO A 194 25.04 -8.73 1.29
C PRO A 194 25.52 -8.11 -0.05
N ASP A 195 25.83 -8.99 -1.02
CA ASP A 195 26.13 -8.57 -2.39
C ASP A 195 24.87 -8.20 -3.18
N VAL A 196 23.74 -8.84 -2.84
CA VAL A 196 22.43 -8.62 -3.50
C VAL A 196 21.37 -8.40 -2.44
N LEU A 197 20.60 -7.31 -2.61
CA LEU A 197 19.42 -7.02 -1.83
C LEU A 197 18.17 -7.17 -2.72
N ILE A 198 17.25 -8.02 -2.33
CA ILE A 198 15.92 -8.12 -2.93
C ILE A 198 14.96 -7.31 -2.05
N ALA A 199 14.38 -6.25 -2.57
CA ALA A 199 13.42 -5.39 -1.87
C ALA A 199 12.02 -5.64 -2.46
N ASP A 200 11.23 -6.48 -1.80
CA ASP A 200 9.87 -6.84 -2.21
C ASP A 200 8.88 -5.86 -1.58
N GLU A 201 8.46 -4.86 -2.36
CA GLU A 201 7.59 -3.75 -1.95
C GLU A 201 8.06 -3.09 -0.63
N PRO A 202 9.30 -2.57 -0.58
CA PRO A 202 9.92 -2.14 0.67
C PRO A 202 9.25 -0.93 1.33
N THR A 203 8.30 -0.30 0.68
CA THR A 203 7.66 0.94 1.11
C THR A 203 6.13 0.86 1.18
N THR A 204 5.54 -0.32 0.93
CA THR A 204 4.09 -0.52 1.02
C THR A 204 3.58 -0.19 2.42
N ALA A 205 2.43 0.48 2.49
CA ALA A 205 1.79 0.97 3.73
C ALA A 205 2.61 2.03 4.51
N LEU A 206 3.55 2.71 3.87
CA LEU A 206 4.25 3.87 4.42
C LEU A 206 3.74 5.16 3.76
N ASP A 207 3.77 6.25 4.51
CA ASP A 207 3.51 7.57 3.93
C ASP A 207 4.65 7.99 2.98
N VAL A 208 4.32 8.87 2.03
CA VAL A 208 5.20 9.25 0.91
C VAL A 208 6.54 9.82 1.40
N THR A 209 6.54 10.56 2.51
CA THR A 209 7.76 11.15 3.09
C THR A 209 8.70 10.07 3.62
N VAL A 210 8.17 9.09 4.38
CA VAL A 210 8.95 7.96 4.90
C VAL A 210 9.41 7.05 3.76
N GLN A 211 8.57 6.84 2.74
CA GLN A 211 8.91 6.08 1.54
C GLN A 211 10.14 6.65 0.84
N ALA A 212 10.16 7.97 0.56
CA ALA A 212 11.30 8.65 -0.05
C ALA A 212 12.58 8.49 0.80
N GLN A 213 12.48 8.64 2.11
CA GLN A 213 13.62 8.45 3.02
C GLN A 213 14.17 7.02 3.00
N ILE A 214 13.31 6.01 2.96
CA ILE A 214 13.70 4.60 2.90
C ILE A 214 14.43 4.28 1.59
N LEU A 215 13.90 4.74 0.46
CA LEU A 215 14.50 4.49 -0.85
C LEU A 215 15.84 5.20 -1.01
N ASN A 216 15.95 6.45 -0.56
CA ASN A 216 17.23 7.16 -0.53
C ASN A 216 18.25 6.46 0.36
N LEU A 217 17.83 5.95 1.52
CA LEU A 217 18.69 5.15 2.40
C LEU A 217 19.22 3.89 1.69
N ILE A 218 18.35 3.13 1.01
CA ILE A 218 18.76 1.94 0.26
C ILE A 218 19.76 2.32 -0.84
N ARG A 219 19.50 3.39 -1.59
CA ARG A 219 20.40 3.92 -2.66
C ARG A 219 21.77 4.33 -2.12
N ASP A 220 21.81 5.04 -0.97
CA ASP A 220 23.07 5.46 -0.36
C ASP A 220 23.89 4.26 0.12
N LEU A 221 23.22 3.26 0.71
CA LEU A 221 23.87 2.05 1.17
C LEU A 221 24.33 1.17 -0.02
N GLN A 222 23.55 1.12 -1.11
CA GLN A 222 23.93 0.49 -2.36
C GLN A 222 25.23 1.08 -2.92
N LYS A 223 25.29 2.41 -3.07
CA LYS A 223 26.48 3.11 -3.57
C LYS A 223 27.71 2.88 -2.70
N LYS A 224 27.54 2.95 -1.37
CA LYS A 224 28.65 2.76 -0.41
C LYS A 224 29.22 1.33 -0.44
N ARG A 225 28.41 0.32 -0.73
CA ARG A 225 28.79 -1.11 -0.63
C ARG A 225 28.99 -1.79 -1.98
N GLY A 226 28.66 -1.12 -3.09
CA GLY A 226 28.64 -1.73 -4.44
C GLY A 226 27.63 -2.88 -4.56
N MET A 227 26.56 -2.85 -3.75
CA MET A 227 25.54 -3.88 -3.67
C MET A 227 24.61 -3.79 -4.90
N ALA A 228 24.18 -4.95 -5.44
CA ALA A 228 23.14 -5.00 -6.46
C ALA A 228 21.76 -5.06 -5.83
N VAL A 229 20.74 -4.44 -6.46
CA VAL A 229 19.39 -4.36 -5.92
C VAL A 229 18.36 -4.88 -6.91
N VAL A 230 17.48 -5.78 -6.46
CA VAL A 230 16.23 -6.14 -7.14
C VAL A 230 15.10 -5.42 -6.42
N LEU A 231 14.51 -4.41 -7.05
CA LEU A 231 13.39 -3.65 -6.51
C LEU A 231 12.09 -4.17 -7.11
N ILE A 232 11.21 -4.69 -6.28
CA ILE A 232 9.86 -5.07 -6.67
C ILE A 232 8.92 -4.00 -6.15
N THR A 233 8.17 -3.38 -7.03
CA THR A 233 7.18 -2.35 -6.69
C THR A 233 6.13 -2.24 -7.79
N HIS A 234 4.98 -1.70 -7.42
CA HIS A 234 3.94 -1.27 -8.36
C HIS A 234 3.96 0.25 -8.61
N ASP A 235 4.76 1.02 -7.85
CA ASP A 235 4.88 2.48 -8.01
C ASP A 235 5.91 2.82 -9.10
N LEU A 236 5.41 3.31 -10.23
CA LEU A 236 6.21 3.67 -11.39
C LEU A 236 7.07 4.92 -11.18
N THR A 237 6.70 5.79 -10.25
CA THR A 237 7.51 6.96 -9.88
C THR A 237 8.80 6.50 -9.21
N ILE A 238 8.70 5.54 -8.31
CA ILE A 238 9.86 4.90 -7.66
C ILE A 238 10.75 4.25 -8.70
N VAL A 239 10.16 3.47 -9.62
CA VAL A 239 10.89 2.77 -10.68
C VAL A 239 11.69 3.76 -11.52
N LYS A 240 11.05 4.84 -11.97
CA LYS A 240 11.66 5.87 -12.80
C LYS A 240 12.89 6.50 -12.16
N GLN A 241 12.93 6.59 -10.83
CA GLN A 241 13.98 7.32 -10.11
C GLN A 241 15.05 6.43 -9.49
N PHE A 242 14.72 5.19 -9.17
CA PHE A 242 15.57 4.30 -8.39
C PHE A 242 16.08 3.09 -9.15
N SER A 243 15.65 2.86 -10.40
CA SER A 243 16.13 1.72 -11.18
C SER A 243 16.89 2.13 -12.44
N ASP A 244 17.87 1.32 -12.80
CA ASP A 244 18.64 1.45 -14.04
C ASP A 244 17.95 0.70 -15.19
N TYR A 245 17.30 -0.43 -14.86
CA TYR A 245 16.67 -1.31 -15.81
C TYR A 245 15.34 -1.84 -15.28
N VAL A 246 14.35 -2.05 -16.13
CA VAL A 246 12.99 -2.43 -15.74
C VAL A 246 12.55 -3.68 -16.49
N TYR A 247 11.95 -4.61 -15.74
CA TYR A 247 11.29 -5.82 -16.23
C TYR A 247 9.80 -5.73 -15.92
N VAL A 248 8.95 -5.75 -16.95
CA VAL A 248 7.49 -5.62 -16.83
C VAL A 248 6.86 -7.00 -16.90
N MET A 249 6.15 -7.41 -15.84
CA MET A 249 5.50 -8.72 -15.72
C MET A 249 3.98 -8.62 -15.75
N GLN A 250 3.33 -9.55 -16.44
CA GLN A 250 1.87 -9.72 -16.45
C GLN A 250 1.52 -11.20 -16.55
N HIS A 251 0.61 -11.67 -15.68
CA HIS A 251 0.11 -13.06 -15.69
C HIS A 251 1.23 -14.15 -15.69
N GLY A 252 2.29 -13.89 -14.96
CA GLY A 252 3.44 -14.78 -14.85
C GLY A 252 4.43 -14.72 -16.01
N GLU A 253 4.25 -13.83 -16.97
CA GLU A 253 5.08 -13.69 -18.17
C GLU A 253 5.81 -12.36 -18.19
N MET A 254 7.01 -12.33 -18.78
CA MET A 254 7.72 -11.10 -19.10
C MET A 254 7.10 -10.48 -20.35
N ARG A 255 6.62 -9.24 -20.26
CA ARG A 255 6.00 -8.53 -21.38
C ARG A 255 6.95 -7.59 -22.10
N GLU A 256 7.77 -6.90 -21.31
CA GLU A 256 8.73 -5.94 -21.84
C GLU A 256 9.86 -5.75 -20.86
N HIS A 257 11.05 -5.44 -21.34
CA HIS A 257 12.17 -5.00 -20.51
C HIS A 257 13.04 -4.02 -21.27
N ASN A 258 13.57 -3.03 -20.58
CA ASN A 258 14.47 -2.04 -21.17
C ASN A 258 15.19 -1.24 -20.06
N THR A 259 16.16 -0.40 -20.46
CA THR A 259 16.63 0.65 -19.56
C THR A 259 15.45 1.50 -19.11
N THR A 260 15.49 1.99 -17.88
CA THR A 260 14.39 2.81 -17.32
C THR A 260 14.04 3.97 -18.22
N GLU A 261 15.05 4.71 -18.71
CA GLU A 261 14.84 5.84 -19.60
C GLU A 261 14.05 5.48 -20.87
N ARG A 262 14.47 4.42 -21.59
CA ARG A 262 13.81 3.98 -22.83
C ARG A 262 12.41 3.45 -22.59
N LEU A 263 12.20 2.68 -21.52
CA LEU A 263 10.88 2.10 -21.23
C LEU A 263 9.84 3.19 -20.93
N PHE A 264 10.23 4.26 -20.22
CA PHE A 264 9.32 5.37 -19.93
C PHE A 264 9.15 6.32 -21.13
N ALA A 265 10.18 6.51 -21.97
CA ALA A 265 10.09 7.39 -23.14
C ALA A 265 9.30 6.76 -24.31
N ALA A 266 9.49 5.46 -24.55
CA ALA A 266 8.92 4.77 -25.71
C ALA A 266 8.55 3.30 -25.38
N PRO A 267 7.48 3.06 -24.60
CA PRO A 267 7.03 1.71 -24.29
C PRO A 267 6.49 1.00 -25.54
N ASN A 268 7.00 -0.20 -25.82
CA ASN A 268 6.66 -0.98 -27.02
C ASN A 268 5.42 -1.86 -26.80
N HIS A 269 5.30 -2.50 -25.61
CA HIS A 269 4.22 -3.44 -25.36
C HIS A 269 2.92 -2.72 -24.96
N PRO A 270 1.72 -3.13 -25.48
CA PRO A 270 0.45 -2.50 -25.13
C PRO A 270 0.16 -2.49 -23.64
N TYR A 271 0.53 -3.56 -22.92
CA TYR A 271 0.37 -3.63 -21.47
C TYR A 271 1.23 -2.60 -20.73
N THR A 272 2.49 -2.41 -21.15
CA THR A 272 3.37 -1.38 -20.56
C THR A 272 2.79 0.01 -20.77
N ARG A 273 2.27 0.31 -21.97
CA ARG A 273 1.57 1.58 -22.25
C ARG A 273 0.35 1.77 -21.34
N LYS A 274 -0.46 0.72 -21.20
CA LYS A 274 -1.61 0.74 -20.28
C LYS A 274 -1.17 0.95 -18.83
N LEU A 275 -0.12 0.25 -18.37
CA LEU A 275 0.39 0.37 -17.01
C LEU A 275 0.91 1.79 -16.73
N LEU A 276 1.67 2.39 -17.65
CA LEU A 276 2.15 3.77 -17.54
C LEU A 276 1.01 4.80 -17.59
N ALA A 277 -0.05 4.53 -18.34
CA ALA A 277 -1.23 5.38 -18.43
C ALA A 277 -2.21 5.17 -17.24
N SER A 278 -1.98 4.17 -16.37
CA SER A 278 -2.87 3.85 -15.24
C SER A 278 -2.63 4.72 -14.00
N GLU A 279 -1.73 5.70 -14.06
CA GLU A 279 -1.63 6.67 -12.97
C GLU A 279 -2.95 7.46 -12.86
N PRO A 280 -3.42 7.74 -11.63
CA PRO A 280 -4.59 8.58 -11.43
C PRO A 280 -4.44 9.92 -12.16
N HIS A 281 -5.36 10.22 -13.08
CA HIS A 281 -5.30 11.42 -13.92
C HIS A 281 -6.64 12.15 -13.96
N GLY A 282 -6.64 13.37 -14.49
CA GLY A 282 -7.79 14.25 -14.53
C GLY A 282 -7.92 15.10 -13.27
N SER A 283 -9.04 15.78 -13.12
CA SER A 283 -9.39 16.64 -12.00
C SER A 283 -10.84 16.42 -11.60
N ALA A 284 -11.20 16.89 -10.41
CA ALA A 284 -12.61 16.93 -9.98
C ALA A 284 -13.45 17.74 -10.97
N LYS A 285 -14.69 17.29 -11.23
CA LYS A 285 -15.62 18.05 -12.05
C LYS A 285 -16.11 19.29 -11.29
N PRO A 286 -16.35 20.42 -11.96
CA PRO A 286 -16.88 21.61 -11.28
C PRO A 286 -18.15 21.30 -10.48
N MET A 287 -18.21 21.82 -9.26
CA MET A 287 -19.43 21.73 -8.45
C MET A 287 -20.54 22.62 -9.02
N PRO A 288 -21.82 22.28 -8.79
CA PRO A 288 -22.93 23.19 -9.07
C PRO A 288 -22.75 24.52 -8.31
N GLU A 289 -23.03 25.66 -8.97
CA GLU A 289 -22.76 27.00 -8.42
C GLU A 289 -23.43 27.26 -7.05
N ASN A 290 -24.60 26.67 -6.79
CA ASN A 290 -25.39 26.84 -5.56
C ASN A 290 -25.32 25.65 -4.60
N SER A 291 -24.20 24.94 -4.55
CA SER A 291 -24.02 23.81 -3.63
C SER A 291 -24.07 24.27 -2.17
N GLY A 292 -25.18 23.94 -1.47
CA GLY A 292 -25.37 24.23 -0.04
C GLY A 292 -24.34 23.47 0.84
N VAL A 293 -24.18 23.94 2.07
CA VAL A 293 -23.35 23.25 3.07
C VAL A 293 -24.05 21.98 3.53
N LEU A 294 -23.36 20.85 3.49
CA LEU A 294 -23.85 19.55 3.95
C LEU A 294 -23.33 19.18 5.34
N LEU A 295 -22.03 19.40 5.58
CA LEU A 295 -21.39 19.06 6.85
C LEU A 295 -20.51 20.23 7.30
N THR A 296 -20.63 20.59 8.58
CA THR A 296 -19.75 21.56 9.25
C THR A 296 -19.21 20.95 10.53
N ALA A 297 -17.94 21.12 10.79
CA ALA A 297 -17.31 20.81 12.05
C ALA A 297 -16.56 22.05 12.56
N ASN A 298 -16.69 22.34 13.86
CA ASN A 298 -16.03 23.49 14.49
C ASN A 298 -15.38 23.05 15.79
N GLY A 299 -14.09 23.36 15.95
CA GLY A 299 -13.37 23.14 17.20
C GLY A 299 -13.32 21.68 17.67
N VAL A 300 -13.34 20.72 16.74
CA VAL A 300 -13.36 19.29 17.08
C VAL A 300 -12.05 18.89 17.71
N ARG A 301 -12.14 18.31 18.93
CA ARG A 301 -11.01 17.73 19.66
C ARG A 301 -11.28 16.27 19.99
N VAL A 302 -10.30 15.40 19.71
CA VAL A 302 -10.36 13.98 20.05
C VAL A 302 -9.10 13.59 20.79
N SER A 303 -9.23 13.01 21.98
CA SER A 303 -8.11 12.51 22.76
C SER A 303 -8.38 11.11 23.30
N PHE A 304 -7.30 10.38 23.57
CA PHE A 304 -7.33 9.03 24.11
C PHE A 304 -6.47 8.96 25.37
N MET A 305 -6.98 8.30 26.43
CA MET A 305 -6.19 8.03 27.62
C MET A 305 -5.33 6.79 27.38
N MET A 306 -4.04 6.99 27.24
CA MET A 306 -3.06 5.93 27.05
C MET A 306 -2.41 5.54 28.37
N ARG A 307 -2.32 4.23 28.62
CA ARG A 307 -1.69 3.70 29.83
C ARG A 307 -0.21 3.43 29.56
N TYR A 308 0.67 4.17 30.21
CA TYR A 308 2.12 4.00 30.17
C TYR A 308 2.62 3.42 31.49
N GLY A 309 3.79 2.75 31.47
CA GLY A 309 4.42 2.22 32.68
C GLY A 309 4.13 0.72 32.92
N GLY A 310 4.80 0.18 33.96
CA GLY A 310 4.67 -1.22 34.34
C GLY A 310 3.39 -1.53 35.10
N LEU A 311 3.17 -2.84 35.34
CA LEU A 311 1.97 -3.36 36.00
C LEU A 311 1.69 -2.71 37.37
N PHE A 312 2.73 -2.26 38.08
CA PHE A 312 2.65 -1.74 39.46
C PHE A 312 2.54 -0.21 39.58
N LYS A 313 2.83 0.54 38.49
CA LYS A 313 2.65 2.01 38.46
C LYS A 313 2.23 2.45 37.06
N PRO A 314 0.94 2.27 36.69
CA PRO A 314 0.45 2.77 35.43
C PRO A 314 0.33 4.29 35.49
N GLU A 315 0.97 4.98 34.57
CA GLU A 315 0.79 6.41 34.33
C GLU A 315 -0.19 6.58 33.18
N LEU A 316 -1.29 7.29 33.41
CA LEU A 316 -2.23 7.65 32.35
C LEU A 316 -1.78 8.96 31.71
N LYS A 317 -1.55 8.92 30.40
CA LYS A 317 -1.24 10.13 29.60
C LYS A 317 -2.30 10.34 28.56
N GLU A 318 -2.75 11.58 28.44
CA GLU A 318 -3.64 11.99 27.35
C GLU A 318 -2.84 12.09 26.04
N LEU A 319 -3.30 11.35 25.03
CA LEU A 319 -2.83 11.48 23.66
C LEU A 319 -3.89 12.25 22.87
N VAL A 320 -3.61 13.50 22.54
CA VAL A 320 -4.47 14.33 21.70
C VAL A 320 -4.21 13.96 20.24
N ALA A 321 -5.18 13.32 19.60
CA ALA A 321 -5.10 12.88 18.21
C ALA A 321 -5.63 13.94 17.23
N VAL A 322 -6.59 14.75 17.67
CA VAL A 322 -7.20 15.86 16.93
C VAL A 322 -7.33 17.03 17.89
N ASP A 323 -6.83 18.20 17.49
CA ASP A 323 -6.75 19.38 18.35
C ASP A 323 -7.31 20.62 17.63
N ASP A 324 -8.53 21.00 18.00
CA ASP A 324 -9.22 22.19 17.51
C ASP A 324 -9.39 22.23 15.98
N LEU A 325 -9.96 21.16 15.39
CA LEU A 325 -10.17 21.09 13.95
C LEU A 325 -11.57 21.56 13.53
N GLY A 326 -11.60 22.27 12.38
CA GLY A 326 -12.83 22.63 11.70
C GLY A 326 -12.79 22.29 10.22
N LEU A 327 -13.96 22.03 9.63
CA LEU A 327 -14.12 21.91 8.19
C LEU A 327 -15.54 22.30 7.76
N THR A 328 -15.67 22.64 6.50
CA THR A 328 -16.97 22.76 5.82
C THR A 328 -16.93 21.95 4.54
N LEU A 329 -17.90 21.03 4.39
CA LEU A 329 -18.11 20.23 3.19
C LEU A 329 -19.43 20.64 2.55
N ARG A 330 -19.40 20.91 1.25
CA ARG A 330 -20.59 21.26 0.47
C ARG A 330 -21.20 20.03 -0.19
N ARG A 331 -22.46 20.13 -0.61
CA ARG A 331 -23.11 19.10 -1.42
C ARG A 331 -22.37 18.93 -2.75
N HIS A 332 -22.21 17.71 -3.21
CA HIS A 332 -21.46 17.33 -4.42
C HIS A 332 -19.95 17.63 -4.37
N GLU A 333 -19.42 18.03 -3.21
CA GLU A 333 -18.00 18.27 -3.02
C GLU A 333 -17.26 16.97 -2.68
N THR A 334 -16.05 16.83 -3.19
CA THR A 334 -15.02 15.93 -2.64
C THR A 334 -13.98 16.77 -1.94
N LEU A 335 -13.93 16.70 -0.61
CA LEU A 335 -12.93 17.34 0.23
C LEU A 335 -11.86 16.32 0.60
N GLY A 336 -10.61 16.55 0.21
CA GLY A 336 -9.46 15.71 0.55
C GLY A 336 -8.91 16.03 1.93
N ILE A 337 -8.48 15.02 2.68
CA ILE A 337 -7.64 15.18 3.87
C ILE A 337 -6.36 14.40 3.66
N VAL A 338 -5.22 15.10 3.70
CA VAL A 338 -3.88 14.52 3.49
C VAL A 338 -2.95 14.79 4.66
N GLY A 339 -1.88 14.02 4.76
CA GLY A 339 -0.83 14.15 5.79
C GLY A 339 -0.19 12.80 6.10
N GLU A 340 0.89 12.83 6.87
CA GLU A 340 1.62 11.62 7.28
C GLU A 340 0.77 10.67 8.13
N SER A 341 1.19 9.40 8.22
CA SER A 341 0.56 8.43 9.11
C SER A 341 0.62 8.91 10.57
N GLY A 342 -0.51 8.78 11.28
CA GLY A 342 -0.61 9.27 12.65
C GLY A 342 -0.86 10.78 12.77
N SER A 343 -1.11 11.53 11.68
CA SER A 343 -1.47 12.95 11.76
C SER A 343 -2.89 13.22 12.26
N GLY A 344 -3.71 12.17 12.47
CA GLY A 344 -5.08 12.28 13.01
C GLY A 344 -6.21 12.24 11.98
N LYS A 345 -5.92 12.04 10.68
CA LYS A 345 -6.92 12.05 9.58
C LYS A 345 -8.10 11.11 9.81
N THR A 346 -7.82 9.82 9.96
CA THR A 346 -8.82 8.78 10.23
C THR A 346 -9.62 9.08 11.51
N THR A 347 -8.93 9.49 12.58
CA THR A 347 -9.57 9.84 13.86
C THR A 347 -10.53 11.01 13.68
N PHE A 348 -10.13 12.04 12.94
CA PHE A 348 -10.98 13.19 12.63
C PHE A 348 -12.18 12.78 11.76
N GLY A 349 -11.97 12.08 10.65
CA GLY A 349 -13.06 11.59 9.79
C GLY A 349 -14.06 10.73 10.55
N GLN A 350 -13.59 9.80 11.40
CA GLN A 350 -14.45 8.95 12.21
C GLN A 350 -15.20 9.71 13.31
N SER A 351 -14.64 10.81 13.82
CA SER A 351 -15.33 11.65 14.81
C SER A 351 -16.53 12.38 14.23
N LEU A 352 -16.47 12.76 12.95
CA LEU A 352 -17.61 13.38 12.25
C LEU A 352 -18.82 12.44 12.13
N LEU A 353 -18.55 11.14 12.03
CA LEU A 353 -19.57 10.07 12.02
C LEU A 353 -19.93 9.57 13.45
N ARG A 354 -19.32 10.12 14.48
CA ARG A 354 -19.43 9.64 15.86
C ARG A 354 -19.13 8.14 16.01
N LEU A 355 -18.14 7.67 15.26
CA LEU A 355 -17.50 6.37 15.50
C LEU A 355 -16.45 6.51 16.64
N ASN A 356 -15.77 7.65 16.71
CA ASN A 356 -14.99 8.13 17.84
C ASN A 356 -15.71 9.35 18.43
N GLU A 357 -15.98 9.35 19.74
CA GLU A 357 -16.64 10.49 20.37
C GLU A 357 -15.65 11.64 20.58
N PRO A 358 -15.90 12.86 20.04
CA PRO A 358 -15.08 14.02 20.33
C PRO A 358 -15.24 14.45 21.78
N VAL A 359 -14.16 14.92 22.39
CA VAL A 359 -14.19 15.47 23.77
C VAL A 359 -14.61 16.94 23.79
N ALA A 360 -14.51 17.62 22.64
CA ALA A 360 -14.98 18.99 22.45
C ALA A 360 -15.27 19.25 20.96
N GLY A 361 -15.99 20.32 20.69
CA GLY A 361 -16.35 20.77 19.35
C GLY A 361 -17.80 20.49 18.99
N GLU A 362 -18.18 20.92 17.80
CA GLU A 362 -19.51 20.81 17.26
C GLU A 362 -19.47 20.20 15.85
N VAL A 363 -20.40 19.29 15.56
CA VAL A 363 -20.59 18.71 14.23
C VAL A 363 -22.05 18.89 13.82
N ILE A 364 -22.27 19.53 12.67
CA ILE A 364 -23.58 19.82 12.08
C ILE A 364 -23.66 19.11 10.72
N PHE A 365 -24.65 18.25 10.53
CA PHE A 365 -24.94 17.58 9.28
C PHE A 365 -26.32 17.99 8.78
N ASP A 366 -26.40 18.57 7.59
CA ASP A 366 -27.64 19.05 6.95
C ASP A 366 -28.46 19.95 7.87
N GLY A 367 -27.79 20.89 8.57
CA GLY A 367 -28.42 21.81 9.53
C GLY A 367 -28.74 21.20 10.91
N GLU A 368 -28.53 19.89 11.09
CA GLU A 368 -28.80 19.22 12.37
C GLU A 368 -27.50 18.95 13.14
N ARG A 369 -27.48 19.33 14.41
CA ARG A 369 -26.36 19.04 15.31
C ARG A 369 -26.26 17.53 15.58
N VAL A 370 -25.08 16.95 15.39
CA VAL A 370 -24.80 15.49 15.47
C VAL A 370 -24.14 15.12 16.79
N ASP A 371 -23.25 15.98 17.31
CA ASP A 371 -22.57 15.75 18.59
C ASP A 371 -23.60 15.74 19.75
N GLY A 372 -23.33 14.96 20.79
CA GLY A 372 -24.24 14.79 21.93
C GLY A 372 -25.48 13.91 21.70
N ARG A 373 -25.78 13.45 20.47
CA ARG A 373 -26.92 12.57 20.19
C ARG A 373 -26.70 11.17 20.75
N SER A 374 -27.77 10.54 21.25
CA SER A 374 -27.75 9.12 21.63
C SER A 374 -27.61 8.21 20.41
N ARG A 375 -27.26 6.93 20.63
CA ARG A 375 -27.17 5.91 19.55
C ARG A 375 -28.48 5.77 18.76
N SER A 376 -29.63 5.87 19.42
CA SER A 376 -30.94 5.80 18.78
C SER A 376 -31.22 7.01 17.89
N GLN A 377 -30.83 8.22 18.32
CA GLN A 377 -30.96 9.46 17.56
C GLN A 377 -30.00 9.53 16.38
N MET A 378 -28.85 8.82 16.44
CA MET A 378 -27.91 8.70 15.33
C MET A 378 -28.37 7.73 14.24
N ARG A 379 -29.24 6.78 14.56
CA ARG A 379 -29.65 5.74 13.61
C ARG A 379 -30.20 6.27 12.28
N PRO A 380 -31.10 7.24 12.22
CA PRO A 380 -31.61 7.81 10.95
C PRO A 380 -30.51 8.51 10.15
N LEU A 381 -29.55 9.15 10.82
CA LEU A 381 -28.45 9.86 10.16
C LEU A 381 -27.42 8.89 9.57
N ARG A 382 -27.24 7.70 10.18
CA ARG A 382 -26.27 6.71 9.72
C ARG A 382 -26.57 6.15 8.34
N SER A 383 -27.83 6.10 7.89
CA SER A 383 -28.16 5.74 6.51
C SER A 383 -27.71 6.82 5.52
N ARG A 384 -27.77 8.09 5.93
CA ARG A 384 -27.38 9.26 5.11
C ARG A 384 -25.87 9.52 5.15
N MET A 385 -25.17 9.05 6.20
CA MET A 385 -23.72 9.22 6.43
C MET A 385 -23.05 7.86 6.48
N GLN A 386 -22.33 7.49 5.44
CA GLN A 386 -21.70 6.17 5.33
C GLN A 386 -20.16 6.26 5.40
N VAL A 387 -19.52 5.12 5.60
CA VAL A 387 -18.05 4.99 5.63
C VAL A 387 -17.58 3.80 4.82
N VAL A 388 -16.52 4.00 4.06
CA VAL A 388 -15.71 2.95 3.45
C VAL A 388 -14.36 2.96 4.14
N PHE A 389 -14.02 1.87 4.83
CA PHE A 389 -12.81 1.74 5.65
C PHE A 389 -11.59 1.39 4.80
N GLN A 390 -10.41 1.68 5.35
CA GLN A 390 -9.09 1.45 4.75
C GLN A 390 -8.83 -0.01 4.36
N ASP A 391 -9.21 -0.96 5.24
CA ASP A 391 -8.98 -2.39 5.01
C ASP A 391 -10.26 -3.08 4.50
N PRO A 392 -10.32 -3.42 3.19
CA PRO A 392 -11.47 -4.11 2.64
C PRO A 392 -11.61 -5.55 3.14
N PHE A 393 -10.51 -6.16 3.63
CA PHE A 393 -10.54 -7.51 4.21
C PHE A 393 -11.19 -7.52 5.59
N ALA A 394 -10.80 -6.59 6.47
CA ALA A 394 -11.36 -6.48 7.81
C ALA A 394 -12.78 -5.90 7.81
N SER A 395 -13.15 -5.11 6.78
CA SER A 395 -14.45 -4.43 6.72
C SER A 395 -15.62 -5.35 6.30
N LEU A 396 -15.35 -6.49 5.68
CA LEU A 396 -16.37 -7.46 5.22
C LEU A 396 -16.34 -8.72 6.10
N ASN A 397 -17.48 -9.11 6.65
CA ASN A 397 -17.55 -10.32 7.47
C ASN A 397 -17.31 -11.57 6.61
N PRO A 398 -16.20 -12.33 6.82
CA PRO A 398 -15.84 -13.46 5.97
C PRO A 398 -16.81 -14.66 6.06
N ARG A 399 -17.71 -14.67 7.05
CA ARG A 399 -18.69 -15.72 7.27
C ARG A 399 -20.05 -15.44 6.62
N MET A 400 -20.23 -14.25 6.04
CA MET A 400 -21.45 -13.83 5.38
C MET A 400 -21.25 -13.81 3.86
N THR A 401 -22.29 -14.10 3.11
CA THR A 401 -22.28 -13.92 1.66
C THR A 401 -22.34 -12.44 1.30
N ILE A 402 -21.95 -12.10 0.06
CA ILE A 402 -21.97 -10.71 -0.43
C ILE A 402 -23.39 -10.12 -0.32
N GLY A 403 -24.42 -10.89 -0.71
CA GLY A 403 -25.81 -10.47 -0.56
C GLY A 403 -26.18 -10.13 0.89
N GLN A 404 -25.80 -10.98 1.84
CA GLN A 404 -26.05 -10.75 3.27
C GLN A 404 -25.33 -9.50 3.81
N ILE A 405 -24.08 -9.29 3.43
CA ILE A 405 -23.27 -8.14 3.86
C ILE A 405 -23.91 -6.81 3.43
N ILE A 406 -24.43 -6.74 2.21
CA ILE A 406 -25.04 -5.51 1.69
C ILE A 406 -26.48 -5.37 2.21
N GLU A 407 -27.26 -6.48 2.26
CA GLU A 407 -28.65 -6.48 2.75
C GLU A 407 -28.74 -6.09 4.22
N GLU A 408 -27.72 -6.41 5.05
CA GLU A 408 -27.73 -6.12 6.50
C GLU A 408 -28.02 -4.63 6.78
N GLY A 409 -27.38 -3.73 6.05
CA GLY A 409 -27.60 -2.29 6.18
C GLY A 409 -29.04 -1.87 5.86
N LEU A 410 -29.63 -2.45 4.82
CA LEU A 410 -31.01 -2.21 4.43
C LEU A 410 -32.01 -2.68 5.51
N VAL A 411 -31.80 -3.89 6.04
CA VAL A 411 -32.63 -4.45 7.11
C VAL A 411 -32.58 -3.58 8.39
N ILE A 412 -31.39 -3.19 8.81
CA ILE A 412 -31.20 -2.38 10.03
C ILE A 412 -31.89 -1.01 9.90
N ASN A 413 -31.86 -0.41 8.71
CA ASN A 413 -32.45 0.91 8.48
C ASN A 413 -33.92 0.84 8.01
N GLY A 414 -34.50 -0.35 7.86
CA GLY A 414 -35.88 -0.54 7.43
C GLY A 414 -36.13 -0.18 5.97
N LEU A 415 -35.08 -0.25 5.12
CA LEU A 415 -35.14 0.04 3.70
C LEU A 415 -35.51 -1.23 2.91
N GLY A 416 -36.57 -1.14 2.11
CA GLY A 416 -37.12 -2.30 1.40
C GLY A 416 -38.06 -3.16 2.27
N LYS A 417 -39.35 -3.13 1.98
CA LYS A 417 -40.41 -3.80 2.76
C LYS A 417 -40.33 -5.32 2.65
N THR A 418 -39.93 -5.82 1.49
CA THR A 418 -39.84 -7.26 1.22
C THR A 418 -38.39 -7.68 1.00
N LYS A 419 -38.11 -8.97 1.15
CA LYS A 419 -36.79 -9.51 0.81
C LYS A 419 -36.46 -9.33 -0.67
N ALA A 420 -37.46 -9.42 -1.54
CA ALA A 420 -37.27 -9.23 -2.98
C ALA A 420 -36.82 -7.82 -3.32
N GLU A 421 -37.47 -6.77 -2.75
CA GLU A 421 -37.06 -5.38 -2.90
C GLU A 421 -35.64 -5.13 -2.38
N ARG A 422 -35.27 -5.71 -1.23
CA ARG A 422 -33.90 -5.56 -0.70
C ARG A 422 -32.86 -6.20 -1.61
N LEU A 423 -33.15 -7.40 -2.14
CA LEU A 423 -32.23 -8.07 -3.06
C LEU A 423 -32.08 -7.34 -4.40
N GLU A 424 -33.12 -6.64 -4.87
CA GLU A 424 -33.06 -5.77 -6.03
C GLU A 424 -32.13 -4.59 -5.77
N ARG A 425 -32.32 -3.85 -4.66
CA ARG A 425 -31.41 -2.77 -4.23
C ARG A 425 -29.96 -3.25 -4.07
N VAL A 426 -29.74 -4.46 -3.58
CA VAL A 426 -28.41 -5.07 -3.47
C VAL A 426 -27.78 -5.28 -4.86
N ARG A 427 -28.57 -5.75 -5.85
CA ARG A 427 -28.08 -5.91 -7.23
C ARG A 427 -27.74 -4.57 -7.86
N ASP A 428 -28.64 -3.59 -7.71
CA ASP A 428 -28.43 -2.23 -8.23
C ASP A 428 -27.16 -1.59 -7.65
N ALA A 429 -26.92 -1.77 -6.34
CA ALA A 429 -25.73 -1.27 -5.70
C ALA A 429 -24.44 -1.97 -6.18
N LEU A 430 -24.50 -3.29 -6.42
CA LEU A 430 -23.38 -4.05 -6.99
C LEU A 430 -23.08 -3.59 -8.42
N GLU A 431 -24.10 -3.45 -9.26
CA GLU A 431 -23.98 -3.00 -10.65
C GLU A 431 -23.44 -1.56 -10.71
N ALA A 432 -23.95 -0.67 -9.85
CA ALA A 432 -23.43 0.69 -9.71
C ALA A 432 -21.94 0.71 -9.31
N ALA A 433 -21.49 -0.26 -8.49
CA ALA A 433 -20.09 -0.44 -8.13
C ALA A 433 -19.26 -1.20 -9.19
N GLY A 434 -19.86 -1.51 -10.36
CA GLY A 434 -19.19 -2.24 -11.44
C GLY A 434 -18.96 -3.72 -11.13
N MET A 435 -19.82 -4.30 -10.29
CA MET A 435 -19.79 -5.73 -9.95
C MET A 435 -21.04 -6.43 -10.54
N PRO A 436 -20.93 -7.69 -11.00
CA PRO A 436 -22.09 -8.39 -11.53
C PRO A 436 -23.11 -8.70 -10.43
N GLY A 437 -24.40 -8.52 -10.72
CA GLY A 437 -25.50 -8.76 -9.75
C GLY A 437 -25.71 -10.23 -9.36
N ASN A 438 -25.03 -11.19 -10.00
CA ASN A 438 -25.17 -12.64 -9.74
C ASN A 438 -24.22 -13.20 -8.66
N ILE A 439 -23.42 -12.35 -7.99
CA ILE A 439 -22.42 -12.78 -7.00
C ILE A 439 -22.96 -12.86 -5.56
N LEU A 440 -24.26 -12.71 -5.35
CA LEU A 440 -24.90 -12.60 -4.04
C LEU A 440 -24.62 -13.76 -3.09
N SER A 441 -24.45 -14.99 -3.61
CA SER A 441 -24.20 -16.19 -2.82
C SER A 441 -22.72 -16.47 -2.53
N ARG A 442 -21.83 -15.69 -3.12
CA ARG A 442 -20.38 -15.87 -2.95
C ARG A 442 -19.89 -15.20 -1.67
N PHE A 443 -18.72 -15.64 -1.21
CA PHE A 443 -18.10 -15.13 0.03
C PHE A 443 -16.96 -14.15 -0.28
N PRO A 444 -16.63 -13.21 0.64
CA PRO A 444 -15.57 -12.22 0.43
C PRO A 444 -14.21 -12.81 0.05
N HIS A 445 -13.84 -13.97 0.59
CA HIS A 445 -12.54 -14.59 0.31
C HIS A 445 -12.35 -15.07 -1.15
N GLU A 446 -13.43 -15.14 -1.92
CA GLU A 446 -13.41 -15.51 -3.34
C GLU A 446 -13.06 -14.33 -4.28
N PHE A 447 -12.89 -13.12 -3.73
CA PHE A 447 -12.68 -11.90 -4.49
C PHE A 447 -11.30 -11.29 -4.26
N SER A 448 -10.76 -10.63 -5.30
CA SER A 448 -9.53 -9.85 -5.19
C SER A 448 -9.71 -8.61 -4.29
N GLY A 449 -8.61 -7.98 -3.86
CA GLY A 449 -8.65 -6.76 -3.05
C GLY A 449 -9.50 -5.65 -3.69
N GLY A 450 -9.30 -5.36 -4.97
CA GLY A 450 -10.07 -4.35 -5.69
C GLY A 450 -11.56 -4.70 -5.84
N GLN A 451 -11.89 -5.98 -6.03
CA GLN A 451 -13.29 -6.43 -6.05
C GLN A 451 -13.94 -6.29 -4.66
N ARG A 452 -13.22 -6.61 -3.58
CA ARG A 452 -13.72 -6.39 -2.20
C ARG A 452 -13.95 -4.92 -1.91
N GLN A 453 -13.06 -4.04 -2.41
CA GLN A 453 -13.24 -2.60 -2.29
C GLN A 453 -14.51 -2.12 -2.99
N ARG A 454 -14.79 -2.62 -4.21
CA ARG A 454 -16.06 -2.35 -4.93
C ARG A 454 -17.28 -2.85 -4.15
N ILE A 455 -17.19 -4.01 -3.51
CA ILE A 455 -18.25 -4.56 -2.65
C ILE A 455 -18.45 -3.67 -1.41
N ALA A 456 -17.37 -3.17 -0.79
CA ALA A 456 -17.46 -2.24 0.35
C ALA A 456 -18.11 -0.90 -0.06
N ILE A 457 -17.80 -0.40 -1.27
CA ILE A 457 -18.47 0.77 -1.85
C ILE A 457 -19.95 0.46 -2.12
N ALA A 458 -20.28 -0.69 -2.73
CA ALA A 458 -21.66 -1.13 -2.97
C ALA A 458 -22.47 -1.18 -1.66
N ARG A 459 -21.90 -1.70 -0.58
CA ARG A 459 -22.53 -1.73 0.75
C ARG A 459 -22.89 -0.33 1.25
N ALA A 460 -22.00 0.65 1.07
CA ALA A 460 -22.27 2.02 1.46
C ALA A 460 -23.35 2.66 0.58
N VAL A 461 -23.26 2.51 -0.74
CA VAL A 461 -24.14 3.12 -1.74
C VAL A 461 -25.56 2.52 -1.74
N ALA A 462 -25.72 1.27 -1.30
CA ALA A 462 -27.02 0.61 -1.19
C ALA A 462 -28.02 1.34 -0.26
N LEU A 463 -27.52 2.14 0.68
CA LEU A 463 -28.32 2.95 1.60
C LEU A 463 -28.70 4.31 1.04
N GLU A 464 -28.27 4.65 -0.19
CA GLU A 464 -28.50 5.93 -0.86
C GLU A 464 -28.06 7.13 0.01
N PRO A 465 -26.79 7.14 0.49
CA PRO A 465 -26.29 8.17 1.37
C PRO A 465 -26.12 9.52 0.63
N GLU A 466 -26.06 10.61 1.40
CA GLU A 466 -25.69 11.95 0.90
C GLU A 466 -24.19 12.22 1.10
N PHE A 467 -23.60 11.56 2.10
CA PHE A 467 -22.21 11.71 2.50
C PHE A 467 -21.53 10.34 2.69
N ILE A 468 -20.32 10.21 2.15
CA ILE A 468 -19.46 9.05 2.39
C ILE A 468 -18.09 9.51 2.84
N LEU A 469 -17.66 9.03 4.02
CA LEU A 469 -16.26 9.06 4.43
C LEU A 469 -15.51 7.92 3.72
N LEU A 470 -14.52 8.28 2.93
CA LEU A 470 -13.64 7.35 2.23
C LEU A 470 -12.27 7.36 2.93
N ASP A 471 -12.03 6.39 3.81
CA ASP A 471 -10.81 6.32 4.62
C ASP A 471 -9.77 5.45 3.91
N GLU A 472 -8.82 6.07 3.21
CA GLU A 472 -7.78 5.44 2.40
C GLU A 472 -8.27 4.30 1.47
N PRO A 473 -9.32 4.52 0.66
CA PRO A 473 -10.01 3.43 -0.05
C PRO A 473 -9.17 2.79 -1.16
N THR A 474 -8.00 3.31 -1.46
CA THR A 474 -7.13 2.86 -2.56
C THR A 474 -5.73 2.44 -2.11
N SER A 475 -5.39 2.56 -0.82
CA SER A 475 -4.02 2.39 -0.30
C SER A 475 -3.42 0.99 -0.46
N ALA A 476 -4.27 -0.05 -0.55
CA ALA A 476 -3.84 -1.45 -0.68
C ALA A 476 -4.05 -2.01 -2.11
N LEU A 477 -4.24 -1.13 -3.09
CA LEU A 477 -4.60 -1.51 -4.46
C LEU A 477 -3.49 -1.16 -5.45
N ASP A 478 -3.34 -1.98 -6.49
CA ASP A 478 -2.47 -1.68 -7.63
C ASP A 478 -2.94 -0.43 -8.38
N LEU A 479 -2.02 0.28 -9.05
CA LEU A 479 -2.30 1.50 -9.79
C LEU A 479 -3.48 1.40 -10.76
N SER A 480 -3.58 0.29 -11.53
CA SER A 480 -4.69 0.09 -12.47
C SER A 480 -6.05 -0.07 -11.79
N VAL A 481 -6.10 -0.74 -10.64
CA VAL A 481 -7.30 -0.89 -9.83
C VAL A 481 -7.63 0.41 -9.11
N GLN A 482 -6.63 1.14 -8.62
CA GLN A 482 -6.77 2.45 -8.01
C GLN A 482 -7.44 3.45 -8.97
N ALA A 483 -6.95 3.56 -10.22
CA ALA A 483 -7.56 4.40 -11.24
C ALA A 483 -9.04 4.03 -11.49
N GLN A 484 -9.35 2.74 -11.59
CA GLN A 484 -10.72 2.27 -11.76
C GLN A 484 -11.64 2.61 -10.57
N ILE A 485 -11.13 2.60 -9.33
CA ILE A 485 -11.91 3.00 -8.15
C ILE A 485 -12.17 4.52 -8.17
N ILE A 486 -11.20 5.32 -8.60
CA ILE A 486 -11.37 6.77 -8.75
C ILE A 486 -12.44 7.09 -9.78
N ASP A 487 -12.39 6.44 -10.94
CA ASP A 487 -13.40 6.60 -11.99
C ASP A 487 -14.79 6.16 -11.52
N LEU A 488 -14.87 5.06 -10.76
CA LEU A 488 -16.10 4.61 -10.13
C LEU A 488 -16.66 5.67 -9.14
N LEU A 489 -15.82 6.24 -8.28
CA LEU A 489 -16.24 7.26 -7.31
C LEU A 489 -16.73 8.54 -8.01
N ARG A 490 -16.06 8.96 -9.09
CA ARG A 490 -16.51 10.08 -9.94
C ARG A 490 -17.89 9.79 -10.55
N LYS A 491 -18.05 8.61 -11.14
CA LYS A 491 -19.32 8.17 -11.73
C LYS A 491 -20.45 8.19 -10.70
N LEU A 492 -20.21 7.62 -9.51
CA LEU A 492 -21.19 7.56 -8.44
C LEU A 492 -21.54 8.97 -7.92
N GLN A 493 -20.56 9.89 -7.85
CA GLN A 493 -20.80 11.29 -7.50
C GLN A 493 -21.71 11.97 -8.51
N ASP A 494 -21.46 11.80 -9.80
CA ASP A 494 -22.26 12.38 -10.88
C ASP A 494 -23.69 11.82 -10.91
N GLU A 495 -23.84 10.50 -10.82
CA GLU A 495 -25.14 9.83 -10.99
C GLU A 495 -26.02 9.93 -9.74
N ARG A 496 -25.43 9.99 -8.55
CA ARG A 496 -26.17 9.93 -7.26
C ARG A 496 -26.03 11.17 -6.40
N GLY A 497 -25.29 12.19 -6.86
CA GLY A 497 -25.12 13.44 -6.13
C GLY A 497 -24.34 13.31 -4.81
N LEU A 498 -23.43 12.36 -4.70
CA LEU A 498 -22.71 12.06 -3.48
C LEU A 498 -21.70 13.16 -3.12
N SER A 499 -21.52 13.37 -1.82
CA SER A 499 -20.46 14.23 -1.28
C SER A 499 -19.45 13.35 -0.53
N TYR A 500 -18.15 13.59 -0.74
CA TYR A 500 -17.09 12.76 -0.17
C TYR A 500 -16.18 13.55 0.76
N LEU A 501 -15.83 12.93 1.89
CA LEU A 501 -14.63 13.27 2.63
C LEU A 501 -13.59 12.18 2.33
N PHE A 502 -12.56 12.52 1.58
CA PHE A 502 -11.59 11.58 1.03
C PHE A 502 -10.28 11.67 1.78
N ILE A 503 -9.97 10.68 2.61
CA ILE A 503 -8.69 10.59 3.32
C ILE A 503 -7.71 9.79 2.47
N SER A 504 -6.53 10.35 2.23
CA SER A 504 -5.46 9.66 1.51
C SER A 504 -4.08 10.20 1.92
N HIS A 505 -3.07 9.37 1.75
CA HIS A 505 -1.67 9.79 1.77
C HIS A 505 -1.11 9.97 0.34
N ASP A 506 -1.85 9.58 -0.70
CA ASP A 506 -1.48 9.72 -2.10
C ASP A 506 -2.03 11.03 -2.70
N LEU A 507 -1.12 11.99 -2.91
CA LEU A 507 -1.48 13.30 -3.47
C LEU A 507 -1.88 13.23 -4.95
N LYS A 508 -1.47 12.20 -5.72
CA LYS A 508 -1.89 12.01 -7.11
C LYS A 508 -3.39 11.69 -7.18
N VAL A 509 -3.86 10.83 -6.28
CA VAL A 509 -5.29 10.49 -6.15
C VAL A 509 -6.09 11.71 -5.71
N VAL A 510 -5.59 12.46 -4.73
CA VAL A 510 -6.25 13.69 -4.25
C VAL A 510 -6.38 14.71 -5.36
N ARG A 511 -5.32 14.95 -6.15
CA ARG A 511 -5.39 15.82 -7.34
C ARG A 511 -6.45 15.36 -8.34
N ALA A 512 -6.56 14.06 -8.55
CA ALA A 512 -7.49 13.48 -9.52
C ALA A 512 -8.97 13.58 -9.10
N LEU A 513 -9.29 13.52 -7.79
CA LEU A 513 -10.66 13.35 -7.30
C LEU A 513 -11.19 14.55 -6.51
N CYS A 514 -10.34 15.29 -5.81
CA CYS A 514 -10.78 16.28 -4.82
C CYS A 514 -10.88 17.70 -5.41
N HIS A 515 -11.85 18.50 -4.92
CA HIS A 515 -12.01 19.90 -5.26
C HIS A 515 -11.14 20.78 -4.36
N ARG A 516 -11.16 20.49 -3.06
CA ARG A 516 -10.35 21.13 -2.03
C ARG A 516 -9.60 20.10 -1.23
N VAL A 517 -8.53 20.52 -0.57
CA VAL A 517 -7.72 19.68 0.29
C VAL A 517 -7.38 20.38 1.59
N ILE A 518 -7.40 19.59 2.67
CA ILE A 518 -6.92 19.94 4.01
C ILE A 518 -5.64 19.14 4.26
N VAL A 519 -4.57 19.82 4.61
CA VAL A 519 -3.29 19.21 4.99
C VAL A 519 -3.19 19.15 6.51
N MET A 520 -3.06 17.95 7.07
CA MET A 520 -2.99 17.72 8.52
C MET A 520 -1.59 17.31 8.98
N GLN A 521 -1.15 17.90 10.08
CA GLN A 521 0.07 17.52 10.79
C GLN A 521 -0.16 17.52 12.30
N ARG A 522 0.17 16.42 12.99
CA ARG A 522 0.09 16.29 14.45
C ARG A 522 -1.23 16.75 15.05
N GLY A 523 -2.34 16.32 14.45
CA GLY A 523 -3.69 16.63 14.92
C GLY A 523 -4.18 18.04 14.61
N ARG A 524 -3.50 18.81 13.77
CA ARG A 524 -3.87 20.19 13.38
C ARG A 524 -3.89 20.36 11.88
N ILE A 525 -4.70 21.30 11.39
CA ILE A 525 -4.67 21.77 10.00
C ILE A 525 -3.48 22.71 9.86
N VAL A 526 -2.63 22.47 8.86
CA VAL A 526 -1.48 23.33 8.55
C VAL A 526 -1.69 24.14 7.27
N GLU A 527 -2.52 23.62 6.36
CA GLU A 527 -2.86 24.31 5.12
C GLU A 527 -4.20 23.77 4.58
N GLU A 528 -5.02 24.62 3.94
CA GLU A 528 -6.23 24.24 3.22
C GLU A 528 -6.47 25.15 2.03
N GLY A 529 -7.18 24.64 1.02
CA GLY A 529 -7.56 25.40 -0.16
C GLY A 529 -7.96 24.52 -1.34
N PRO A 530 -8.19 25.14 -2.52
CA PRO A 530 -8.37 24.40 -3.78
C PRO A 530 -7.16 23.48 -4.03
N VAL A 531 -7.41 22.25 -4.50
CA VAL A 531 -6.37 21.24 -4.72
C VAL A 531 -5.23 21.80 -5.58
N GLU A 532 -5.56 22.44 -6.71
CA GLU A 532 -4.55 22.97 -7.63
C GLU A 532 -3.68 24.08 -6.99
N GLU A 533 -4.25 24.90 -6.09
CA GLU A 533 -3.48 25.92 -5.40
C GLU A 533 -2.52 25.29 -4.39
N VAL A 534 -3.04 24.41 -3.52
CA VAL A 534 -2.25 23.79 -2.44
C VAL A 534 -1.15 22.90 -2.99
N LEU A 535 -1.40 22.15 -4.09
CA LEU A 535 -0.41 21.24 -4.66
C LEU A 535 0.61 21.95 -5.57
N ASN A 536 0.22 23.01 -6.28
CA ASN A 536 1.14 23.71 -7.19
C ASN A 536 1.88 24.88 -6.52
N ARG A 537 1.31 25.46 -5.44
CA ARG A 537 1.87 26.62 -4.71
C ARG A 537 1.75 26.42 -3.20
N PRO A 538 2.33 25.35 -2.64
CA PRO A 538 2.24 25.07 -1.20
C PRO A 538 2.87 26.19 -0.38
N LYS A 539 2.15 26.69 0.64
CA LYS A 539 2.56 27.84 1.46
C LYS A 539 3.43 27.39 2.66
N THR A 540 3.11 26.22 3.26
CA THR A 540 3.83 25.75 4.43
C THR A 540 5.00 24.84 4.05
N GLU A 541 6.07 24.87 4.83
CA GLU A 541 7.23 23.97 4.64
C GLU A 541 6.84 22.50 4.67
N TYR A 542 5.88 22.14 5.51
CA TYR A 542 5.37 20.78 5.61
C TYR A 542 4.67 20.34 4.32
N THR A 543 3.77 21.17 3.78
CA THR A 543 3.08 20.87 2.51
C THR A 543 4.08 20.80 1.35
N GLN A 544 5.08 21.70 1.32
CA GLN A 544 6.15 21.67 0.32
C GLN A 544 6.91 20.34 0.35
N ARG A 545 7.25 19.84 1.54
CA ARG A 545 7.91 18.52 1.69
C ARG A 545 7.02 17.37 1.21
N LEU A 546 5.72 17.39 1.56
CA LEU A 546 4.77 16.37 1.10
C LEU A 546 4.63 16.36 -0.42
N VAL A 547 4.49 17.54 -1.03
CA VAL A 547 4.34 17.69 -2.50
C VAL A 547 5.61 17.22 -3.20
N ARG A 548 6.79 17.66 -2.75
CA ARG A 548 8.07 17.17 -3.31
C ARG A 548 8.19 15.66 -3.22
N ALA A 549 7.89 15.09 -2.06
CA ALA A 549 7.95 13.64 -1.87
C ALA A 549 6.97 12.88 -2.80
N ALA A 550 5.81 13.45 -3.13
CA ALA A 550 4.80 12.80 -3.98
C ALA A 550 5.09 12.92 -5.49
N PHE A 551 5.63 14.05 -5.93
CA PHE A 551 5.76 14.37 -7.35
C PHE A 551 7.22 14.47 -7.83
N GLU A 552 8.15 14.79 -6.93
CA GLU A 552 9.54 15.09 -7.25
C GLU A 552 10.50 14.18 -6.51
N ILE A 553 10.15 13.01 -5.94
CA ILE A 553 11.07 12.26 -5.07
C ILE A 553 12.52 12.50 -5.51
N ALA A 554 13.20 13.43 -4.87
CA ALA A 554 14.51 13.90 -5.26
C ALA A 554 15.61 12.94 -4.77
#